data_d31c4ca1e639b14fa19abc3478f46657
#
_entry.id   d31c4ca1e639b14fa19abc3478f46657
#
_cell.length_a   1.000
_cell.length_b   1.000
_cell.length_c   1.000
_cell.angle_alpha   90.00
_cell.angle_beta   90.00
_cell.angle_gamma   90.00
#
_symmetry.space_group_name_H-M   'P 1'
#
loop_
_entity.id
_entity.type
_entity.pdbx_description
1 polymer ?
#
loop_
_entity_poly.entity_id
_entity_poly.type
_entity_poly.pdbx_seq_one_letter_code
_entity_poly.pdbx_strand_id
1 'polypeptide(L)'
;MNYILDIIMLPVQLIVAFFTIYYTIIGIFGMWHRKEKNLAAPKSKFALVIPAHNEAMVLGDLLDNLKLLKYPKELYDVYVIADNCTDNTADIARQHGAFVFERENKELVGKGYAMDWVFPKIFDLNKGYDAFCVFDSD
;
A
#
# COMPACT_ATOMS: atom_id res chain seq x y z
N MET A 1 -43.30 2.73 -41.13
CA MET A 1 -42.93 3.34 -39.83
C MET A 1 -41.76 2.60 -39.26
N ASN A 2 -40.67 3.21 -39.25
CA ASN A 2 -39.42 3.16 -38.50
C ASN A 2 -38.52 1.91 -38.54
N TYR A 3 -38.45 1.10 -39.59
CA TYR A 3 -37.43 0.07 -39.76
C TYR A 3 -35.99 0.57 -39.63
N ILE A 4 -35.74 1.85 -40.00
CA ILE A 4 -34.43 2.49 -39.88
C ILE A 4 -34.08 2.71 -38.39
N LEU A 5 -35.04 3.12 -37.56
CA LEU A 5 -34.84 3.31 -36.13
C LEU A 5 -34.61 1.97 -35.44
N ASP A 6 -35.33 0.92 -35.82
CA ASP A 6 -35.17 -0.41 -35.24
C ASP A 6 -33.80 -1.02 -35.60
N ILE A 7 -33.30 -0.80 -36.82
CA ILE A 7 -31.98 -1.27 -37.25
C ILE A 7 -30.86 -0.59 -36.44
N ILE A 8 -31.02 0.69 -36.09
CA ILE A 8 -30.02 1.42 -35.29
C ILE A 8 -30.13 1.09 -33.81
N MET A 9 -31.35 0.95 -33.31
CA MET A 9 -31.58 0.71 -31.88
C MET A 9 -31.23 -0.73 -31.43
N LEU A 10 -31.42 -1.74 -32.31
CA LEU A 10 -31.15 -3.13 -31.99
C LEU A 10 -29.70 -3.39 -31.53
N PRO A 11 -28.65 -2.91 -32.25
CA PRO A 11 -27.28 -3.09 -31.78
C PRO A 11 -27.01 -2.42 -30.43
N VAL A 12 -27.56 -1.24 -30.19
CA VAL A 12 -27.42 -0.54 -28.92
C VAL A 12 -28.06 -1.33 -27.79
N GLN A 13 -29.26 -1.87 -28.00
CA GLN A 13 -29.95 -2.71 -27.01
C GLN A 13 -29.15 -3.99 -26.70
N LEU A 14 -28.58 -4.63 -27.71
CA LEU A 14 -27.76 -5.82 -27.53
C LEU A 14 -26.48 -5.52 -26.71
N ILE A 15 -25.83 -4.39 -26.97
CA ILE A 15 -24.67 -3.96 -26.20
C ILE A 15 -25.05 -3.69 -24.73
N VAL A 16 -26.13 -2.97 -24.50
CA VAL A 16 -26.62 -2.69 -23.14
C VAL A 16 -26.98 -3.98 -22.40
N ALA A 17 -27.71 -4.88 -23.07
CA ALA A 17 -28.07 -6.18 -22.52
C ALA A 17 -26.83 -7.00 -22.16
N PHE A 18 -25.82 -7.03 -23.02
CA PHE A 18 -24.55 -7.74 -22.76
C PHE A 18 -23.87 -7.20 -21.50
N PHE A 19 -23.69 -5.89 -21.38
CA PHE A 19 -23.05 -5.30 -20.22
C PHE A 19 -23.90 -5.48 -18.95
N THR A 20 -25.22 -5.40 -19.05
CA THR A 20 -26.10 -5.66 -17.89
C THR A 20 -25.93 -7.07 -17.39
N ILE A 21 -25.96 -8.08 -18.26
CA ILE A 21 -25.76 -9.48 -17.90
C ILE A 21 -24.35 -9.67 -17.30
N TYR A 22 -23.32 -9.12 -17.94
CA TYR A 22 -21.92 -9.20 -17.49
C TYR A 22 -21.75 -8.66 -16.06
N TYR A 23 -22.22 -7.44 -15.79
CA TYR A 23 -22.11 -6.86 -14.44
C TYR A 23 -23.00 -7.55 -13.42
N THR A 24 -24.15 -8.08 -13.84
CA THR A 24 -25.01 -8.87 -12.94
C THR A 24 -24.31 -10.15 -12.49
N ILE A 25 -23.66 -10.86 -13.42
CA ILE A 25 -22.87 -12.05 -13.10
C ILE A 25 -21.73 -11.71 -12.13
N ILE A 26 -20.95 -10.66 -12.41
CA ILE A 26 -19.87 -10.23 -11.50
C ILE A 26 -20.42 -9.87 -10.12
N GLY A 27 -21.55 -9.15 -10.07
CA GLY A 27 -22.20 -8.78 -8.81
C GLY A 27 -22.61 -10.00 -7.98
N ILE A 28 -23.18 -11.03 -8.63
CA ILE A 28 -23.55 -12.29 -7.95
C ILE A 28 -22.30 -12.98 -7.39
N PHE A 29 -21.22 -13.06 -8.17
CA PHE A 29 -19.95 -13.63 -7.69
C PHE A 29 -19.33 -12.81 -6.56
N GLY A 30 -19.46 -11.47 -6.58
CA GLY A 30 -18.98 -10.59 -5.51
C GLY A 30 -19.75 -10.77 -4.19
N MET A 31 -21.00 -11.21 -4.24
CA MET A 31 -21.78 -11.54 -3.02
C MET A 31 -21.33 -12.85 -2.37
N TRP A 32 -20.58 -13.69 -3.07
CA TRP A 32 -20.08 -14.95 -2.54
C TRP A 32 -18.93 -14.69 -1.59
N HIS A 33 -19.26 -14.45 -0.32
CA HIS A 33 -18.27 -14.25 0.73
C HIS A 33 -17.50 -15.55 0.95
N ARG A 34 -16.21 -15.56 0.60
CA ARG A 34 -15.34 -16.67 0.98
C ARG A 34 -15.15 -16.61 2.49
N LYS A 35 -15.62 -17.63 3.22
CA LYS A 35 -15.20 -17.83 4.61
C LYS A 35 -13.67 -17.85 4.63
N GLU A 36 -13.09 -17.01 5.46
CA GLU A 36 -11.64 -17.06 5.71
C GLU A 36 -11.29 -18.49 6.15
N LYS A 37 -10.48 -19.16 5.38
CA LYS A 37 -9.89 -20.43 5.83
C LYS A 37 -9.02 -20.09 7.03
N ASN A 38 -9.00 -20.98 8.03
CA ASN A 38 -8.10 -20.87 9.17
C ASN A 38 -6.71 -20.49 8.66
N LEU A 39 -6.32 -19.24 8.94
CA LEU A 39 -5.02 -18.73 8.54
C LEU A 39 -3.96 -19.58 9.24
N ALA A 40 -2.99 -20.04 8.49
CA ALA A 40 -1.82 -20.67 9.09
C ALA A 40 -1.16 -19.69 10.07
N ALA A 41 -0.50 -20.20 11.11
CA ALA A 41 0.24 -19.35 12.03
C ALA A 41 1.20 -18.45 11.24
N PRO A 42 1.28 -17.14 11.58
CA PRO A 42 2.17 -16.21 10.90
C PRO A 42 3.62 -16.72 11.01
N LYS A 43 4.32 -16.74 9.89
CA LYS A 43 5.72 -17.21 9.79
C LYS A 43 6.59 -16.23 9.01
N SER A 44 6.00 -15.46 8.09
CA SER A 44 6.73 -14.56 7.21
C SER A 44 7.19 -13.32 7.94
N LYS A 45 8.41 -12.89 7.66
CA LYS A 45 8.98 -11.67 8.20
C LYS A 45 8.90 -10.52 7.22
N PHE A 46 8.44 -9.37 7.68
CA PHE A 46 8.18 -8.22 6.84
C PHE A 46 9.04 -7.01 7.21
N ALA A 47 9.49 -6.27 6.20
CA ALA A 47 9.96 -4.91 6.37
C ALA A 47 8.84 -3.95 5.93
N LEU A 48 8.32 -3.16 6.87
CA LEU A 48 7.34 -2.11 6.59
C LEU A 48 8.13 -0.83 6.30
N VAL A 49 8.01 -0.28 5.09
CA VAL A 49 8.83 0.85 4.63
C VAL A 49 7.92 2.04 4.36
N ILE A 50 8.21 3.16 5.00
CA ILE A 50 7.40 4.38 4.98
C ILE A 50 8.27 5.54 4.49
N PRO A 51 8.21 5.93 3.21
CA PRO A 51 8.81 7.16 2.76
C PRO A 51 8.00 8.36 3.26
N ALA A 52 8.66 9.31 3.90
CA ALA A 52 8.06 10.49 4.49
C ALA A 52 8.84 11.75 4.10
N HIS A 53 8.12 12.83 3.75
CA HIS A 53 8.69 14.14 3.45
C HIS A 53 7.91 15.25 4.17
N ASN A 54 8.44 15.78 5.28
CA ASN A 54 7.79 16.79 6.12
C ASN A 54 6.41 16.34 6.65
N GLU A 55 6.36 15.15 7.23
CA GLU A 55 5.11 14.49 7.67
C GLU A 55 5.04 14.36 9.20
N ALA A 56 5.69 15.27 9.92
CA ALA A 56 5.74 15.26 11.38
C ALA A 56 4.36 15.21 12.04
N MET A 57 3.31 15.78 11.41
CA MET A 57 1.98 15.86 11.99
C MET A 57 1.20 14.54 11.96
N VAL A 58 1.44 13.70 10.98
CA VAL A 58 0.61 12.49 10.72
C VAL A 58 1.38 11.18 10.96
N LEU A 59 2.69 11.21 10.82
CA LEU A 59 3.55 10.02 10.92
C LEU A 59 3.43 9.31 12.27
N GLY A 60 3.30 10.06 13.37
CA GLY A 60 3.16 9.48 14.71
C GLY A 60 1.93 8.60 14.84
N ASP A 61 0.79 9.06 14.35
CA ASP A 61 -0.47 8.32 14.39
C ASP A 61 -0.40 7.06 13.52
N LEU A 62 0.21 7.14 12.34
CA LEU A 62 0.46 5.96 11.50
C LEU A 62 1.31 4.91 12.23
N LEU A 63 2.43 5.33 12.83
CA LEU A 63 3.34 4.42 13.55
C LEU A 63 2.66 3.77 14.76
N ASP A 64 1.80 4.50 15.48
CA ASP A 64 1.03 3.95 16.58
C ASP A 64 -0.03 2.97 16.10
N ASN A 65 -0.70 3.24 14.97
CA ASN A 65 -1.62 2.30 14.34
C ASN A 65 -0.92 1.01 13.90
N LEU A 66 0.31 1.09 13.37
CA LEU A 66 1.09 -0.10 13.02
C LEU A 66 1.43 -0.97 14.23
N LYS A 67 1.57 -0.40 15.42
CA LYS A 67 1.75 -1.15 16.67
C LYS A 67 0.52 -2.00 17.06
N LEU A 68 -0.67 -1.63 16.55
CA LEU A 68 -1.93 -2.35 16.79
C LEU A 68 -2.16 -3.51 15.80
N LEU A 69 -1.25 -3.75 14.87
CA LEU A 69 -1.35 -4.87 13.94
C LEU A 69 -1.48 -6.20 14.70
N LYS A 70 -2.45 -7.01 14.28
CA LYS A 70 -2.63 -8.39 14.78
C LYS A 70 -1.62 -9.33 14.12
N TYR A 71 -0.33 -9.01 14.23
CA TYR A 71 0.79 -9.77 13.71
C TYR A 71 1.91 -9.81 14.75
N PRO A 72 2.67 -10.93 14.90
CA PRO A 72 3.75 -11.01 15.89
C PRO A 72 4.80 -9.91 15.64
N LYS A 73 5.11 -9.14 16.68
CA LYS A 73 6.02 -7.99 16.58
C LYS A 73 7.44 -8.36 16.17
N GLU A 74 7.85 -9.58 16.48
CA GLU A 74 9.15 -10.16 16.10
C GLU A 74 9.24 -10.50 14.61
N LEU A 75 8.11 -10.52 13.91
CA LEU A 75 8.03 -10.84 12.49
C LEU A 75 7.89 -9.61 11.59
N TYR A 76 8.02 -8.40 12.12
CA TYR A 76 8.13 -7.21 11.28
C TYR A 76 8.99 -6.13 11.90
N ASP A 77 9.67 -5.38 11.05
CA ASP A 77 10.38 -4.17 11.41
C ASP A 77 9.80 -2.98 10.63
N VAL A 78 9.75 -1.80 11.25
CA VAL A 78 9.26 -0.57 10.63
C VAL A 78 10.43 0.34 10.30
N TYR A 79 10.54 0.72 9.04
CA TYR A 79 11.55 1.63 8.51
C TYR A 79 10.90 2.91 8.00
N VAL A 80 11.37 4.04 8.44
CA VAL A 80 10.97 5.36 7.93
C VAL A 80 12.11 5.95 7.14
N ILE A 81 11.82 6.45 5.95
CA ILE A 81 12.76 7.19 5.12
C ILE A 81 12.39 8.66 5.22
N ALA A 82 13.11 9.43 6.02
CA ALA A 82 12.96 10.87 6.08
C ALA A 82 13.70 11.46 4.87
N ASP A 83 12.97 11.68 3.75
CA ASP A 83 13.54 12.16 2.49
C ASP A 83 13.43 13.67 2.36
N ASN A 84 14.57 14.35 2.39
CA ASN A 84 14.67 15.81 2.30
C ASN A 84 13.78 16.55 3.32
N CYS A 85 13.64 16.02 4.52
CA CYS A 85 12.82 16.65 5.57
C CYS A 85 13.50 17.88 6.14
N THR A 86 12.70 18.91 6.40
CA THR A 86 13.11 20.16 7.06
C THR A 86 12.47 20.33 8.44
N ASP A 87 11.56 19.43 8.78
CA ASP A 87 10.83 19.39 10.06
C ASP A 87 11.37 18.25 10.97
N ASN A 88 10.68 17.95 12.05
CA ASN A 88 11.05 16.90 13.00
C ASN A 88 10.52 15.51 12.66
N THR A 89 10.18 15.23 11.40
CA THR A 89 9.69 13.91 10.92
C THR A 89 10.58 12.75 11.38
N ALA A 90 11.91 12.87 11.22
CA ALA A 90 12.86 11.84 11.60
C ALA A 90 12.85 11.55 13.11
N ASP A 91 12.77 12.60 13.93
CA ASP A 91 12.77 12.47 15.38
C ASP A 91 11.48 11.83 15.90
N ILE A 92 10.34 12.21 15.33
CA ILE A 92 9.05 11.57 15.62
C ILE A 92 9.10 10.08 15.30
N ALA A 93 9.63 9.70 14.13
CA ALA A 93 9.77 8.31 13.76
C ALA A 93 10.62 7.51 14.77
N ARG A 94 11.74 8.07 15.24
CA ARG A 94 12.59 7.46 16.27
C ARG A 94 11.87 7.31 17.61
N GLN A 95 11.14 8.34 18.05
CA GLN A 95 10.36 8.33 19.29
C GLN A 95 9.30 7.23 19.28
N HIS A 96 8.69 6.95 18.13
CA HIS A 96 7.72 5.88 17.96
C HIS A 96 8.34 4.51 17.71
N GLY A 97 9.69 4.38 17.74
CA GLY A 97 10.42 3.12 17.69
C GLY A 97 10.68 2.57 16.28
N ALA A 98 10.55 3.40 15.25
CA ALA A 98 10.91 3.02 13.89
C ALA A 98 12.43 3.12 13.67
N PHE A 99 12.96 2.29 12.77
CA PHE A 99 14.30 2.48 12.20
C PHE A 99 14.26 3.60 11.18
N VAL A 100 15.12 4.61 11.32
CA VAL A 100 15.07 5.81 10.48
C VAL A 100 16.28 5.89 9.58
N PHE A 101 16.02 6.08 8.29
CA PHE A 101 17.02 6.46 7.29
C PHE A 101 16.74 7.89 6.86
N GLU A 102 17.72 8.77 7.04
CA GLU A 102 17.65 10.15 6.57
C GLU A 102 18.39 10.27 5.23
N ARG A 103 17.72 10.89 4.26
CA ARG A 103 18.25 11.12 2.93
C ARG A 103 18.11 12.58 2.56
N GLU A 104 19.24 13.16 2.13
CA GLU A 104 19.29 14.50 1.55
C GLU A 104 19.78 14.39 0.10
N ASN A 105 18.90 14.67 -0.84
CA ASN A 105 19.24 14.71 -2.26
C ASN A 105 18.26 15.62 -3.00
N LYS A 106 18.74 16.80 -3.41
CA LYS A 106 17.92 17.82 -4.08
C LYS A 106 17.77 17.60 -5.59
N GLU A 107 18.56 16.71 -6.17
CA GLU A 107 18.51 16.40 -7.61
C GLU A 107 17.53 15.25 -7.90
N LEU A 108 17.57 14.20 -7.07
CA LEU A 108 16.72 13.02 -7.21
C LEU A 108 15.62 13.04 -6.14
N VAL A 109 14.64 13.90 -6.33
CA VAL A 109 13.53 14.09 -5.39
C VAL A 109 12.39 13.15 -5.71
N GLY A 110 11.78 12.60 -4.67
CA GLY A 110 10.53 11.83 -4.76
C GLY A 110 10.65 10.40 -4.25
N LYS A 111 9.48 9.83 -3.96
CA LYS A 111 9.28 8.53 -3.33
C LYS A 111 10.04 7.39 -4.02
N GLY A 112 10.03 7.34 -5.36
CA GLY A 112 10.74 6.31 -6.13
C GLY A 112 12.24 6.32 -5.85
N TYR A 113 12.87 7.49 -5.90
CA TYR A 113 14.31 7.63 -5.63
C TYR A 113 14.67 7.35 -4.16
N ALA A 114 13.80 7.72 -3.23
CA ALA A 114 13.97 7.40 -1.83
C ALA A 114 13.94 5.87 -1.60
N MET A 115 13.03 5.18 -2.27
CA MET A 115 12.91 3.72 -2.21
C MET A 115 14.12 3.03 -2.85
N ASP A 116 14.54 3.44 -4.04
CA ASP A 116 15.73 2.88 -4.71
C ASP A 116 16.99 3.05 -3.85
N TRP A 117 17.08 4.14 -3.11
CA TRP A 117 18.22 4.42 -2.24
C TRP A 117 18.19 3.59 -0.95
N VAL A 118 17.02 3.31 -0.38
CA VAL A 118 16.92 2.62 0.91
C VAL A 118 16.92 1.11 0.79
N PHE A 119 16.33 0.53 -0.24
CA PHE A 119 16.23 -0.92 -0.37
C PHE A 119 17.56 -1.65 -0.28
N PRO A 120 18.63 -1.26 -0.99
CA PRO A 120 19.93 -1.89 -0.83
C PRO A 120 20.42 -1.87 0.62
N LYS A 121 20.21 -0.75 1.33
CA LYS A 121 20.62 -0.61 2.74
C LYS A 121 19.87 -1.56 3.67
N ILE A 122 18.55 -1.74 3.44
CA ILE A 122 17.75 -2.69 4.24
C ILE A 122 18.14 -4.14 3.89
N PHE A 123 18.42 -4.44 2.61
CA PHE A 123 18.92 -5.76 2.20
C PHE A 123 20.26 -6.10 2.86
N ASP A 124 21.19 -5.14 2.95
CA ASP A 124 22.50 -5.31 3.56
C ASP A 124 22.42 -5.60 5.07
N LEU A 125 21.29 -5.27 5.75
CA LEU A 125 21.07 -5.64 7.15
C LEU A 125 20.89 -7.16 7.35
N ASN A 126 20.63 -7.91 6.31
CA ASN A 126 20.55 -9.37 6.26
C ASN A 126 19.61 -10.00 7.32
N LYS A 127 18.50 -9.29 7.62
CA LYS A 127 17.53 -9.69 8.66
C LYS A 127 16.56 -10.79 8.20
N GLY A 128 16.66 -11.27 6.97
CA GLY A 128 15.86 -12.38 6.43
C GLY A 128 14.38 -12.03 6.23
N TYR A 129 14.07 -10.86 5.64
CA TYR A 129 12.70 -10.52 5.30
C TYR A 129 12.20 -11.30 4.09
N ASP A 130 10.98 -11.83 4.20
CA ASP A 130 10.29 -12.54 3.13
C ASP A 130 9.64 -11.58 2.13
N ALA A 131 9.21 -10.39 2.60
CA ALA A 131 8.62 -9.36 1.76
C ALA A 131 8.77 -7.95 2.36
N PHE A 132 8.63 -6.97 1.47
CA PHE A 132 8.59 -5.55 1.80
C PHE A 132 7.18 -5.02 1.58
N CYS A 133 6.64 -4.31 2.55
CA CYS A 133 5.37 -3.61 2.47
C CYS A 133 5.63 -2.11 2.51
N VAL A 134 5.21 -1.39 1.49
CA VAL A 134 5.35 0.07 1.43
C VAL A 134 4.04 0.70 1.86
N PHE A 135 4.10 1.59 2.84
CA PHE A 135 2.99 2.40 3.31
C PHE A 135 3.19 3.85 2.92
N ASP A 136 2.14 4.54 2.59
CA ASP A 136 2.14 5.99 2.48
C ASP A 136 1.99 6.58 3.88
N SER A 137 2.61 7.73 4.11
CA SER A 137 2.59 8.44 5.41
C SER A 137 1.38 9.35 5.57
N ASP A 138 0.63 9.61 4.49
CA ASP A 138 -0.57 10.44 4.39
C ASP A 138 -1.88 9.62 4.34
#